data_f86ce84f711208883ea7786a346be5fc
#
_entry.id   f86ce84f711208883ea7786a346be5fc
#
_cell.length_a   1.000
_cell.length_b   1.000
_cell.length_c   1.000
_cell.angle_alpha   90.00
_cell.angle_beta   90.00
_cell.angle_gamma   90.00
#
_symmetry.space_group_name_H-M   'P 1'
#
loop_
_entity.id
_entity.type
_entity.pdbx_description
1 polymer ?
#
loop_
_entity_poly.entity_id
_entity_poly.type
_entity_poly.pdbx_seq_one_letter_code
_entity_poly.pdbx_strand_id
1 'polypeptide(L)'
;MEQWETSLMNTSKKIWGWFFYDWACQPYNTLMVTFIIGPYFATVAAEYFITNGLDGASSRANAQYYWSLTITIVGLIVGFTAPIIGAIADNYGNRMKWIYLFSALLIIGAFSSWFGLPDGSNWQWILVSFG
;
A
#
# COMPACT_ATOMS: atom_id res chain seq x y z
N MET A 1 32.32 20.60 -25.23
CA MET A 1 32.40 20.48 -23.76
C MET A 1 31.06 20.75 -23.07
N GLU A 2 30.37 21.82 -23.41
CA GLU A 2 29.06 22.19 -22.82
C GLU A 2 27.95 21.13 -22.92
N GLN A 3 27.89 20.41 -24.02
CA GLN A 3 26.87 19.35 -24.21
C GLN A 3 27.03 18.16 -23.26
N TRP A 4 28.24 17.83 -22.86
CA TRP A 4 28.53 16.77 -21.91
C TRP A 4 28.15 17.17 -20.48
N GLU A 5 28.45 18.40 -20.09
CA GLU A 5 28.09 18.91 -18.76
C GLU A 5 26.59 19.02 -18.56
N THR A 6 25.85 19.49 -19.57
CA THR A 6 24.37 19.53 -19.52
C THR A 6 23.74 18.15 -19.48
N SER A 7 24.33 17.17 -20.17
CA SER A 7 23.87 15.76 -20.11
C SER A 7 24.09 15.14 -18.73
N LEU A 8 25.26 15.35 -18.13
CA LEU A 8 25.59 14.85 -16.79
C LEU A 8 24.71 15.49 -15.70
N MET A 9 24.48 16.79 -15.76
CA MET A 9 23.60 17.49 -14.82
C MET A 9 22.14 17.03 -14.93
N ASN A 10 21.66 16.76 -16.14
CA ASN A 10 20.31 16.25 -16.36
C ASN A 10 20.15 14.82 -15.84
N THR A 11 21.18 13.99 -15.97
CA THR A 11 21.23 12.63 -15.43
C THR A 11 21.24 12.65 -13.91
N SER A 12 22.04 13.49 -13.28
CA SER A 12 22.08 13.65 -11.83
C SER A 12 20.73 14.08 -11.26
N LYS A 13 20.06 15.05 -11.87
CA LYS A 13 18.71 15.49 -11.45
C LYS A 13 17.68 14.38 -11.52
N LYS A 14 17.74 13.55 -12.56
CA LYS A 14 16.85 12.39 -12.71
C LYS A 14 17.10 11.33 -11.63
N ILE A 15 18.36 11.06 -11.32
CA ILE A 15 18.76 10.12 -10.25
C ILE A 15 18.29 10.63 -8.89
N TRP A 16 18.51 11.92 -8.58
CA TRP A 16 18.04 12.52 -7.33
C TRP A 16 16.52 12.51 -7.22
N GLY A 17 15.80 12.80 -8.30
CA GLY A 17 14.34 12.71 -8.33
C GLY A 17 13.85 11.30 -8.02
N TRP A 18 14.53 10.27 -8.54
CA TRP A 18 14.21 8.87 -8.28
C TRP A 18 14.49 8.49 -6.82
N PHE A 19 15.61 8.92 -6.26
CA PHE A 19 15.95 8.73 -4.85
C PHE A 19 14.92 9.32 -3.90
N PHE A 20 14.50 10.56 -4.15
CA PHE A 20 13.48 11.22 -3.33
C PHE A 20 12.11 10.54 -3.45
N TYR A 21 11.74 10.08 -4.63
CA TYR A 21 10.50 9.33 -4.83
C TYR A 21 10.51 8.02 -4.06
N ASP A 22 11.57 7.24 -4.17
CA ASP A 22 11.72 5.97 -3.45
C ASP A 22 11.70 6.20 -1.93
N TRP A 23 12.44 7.19 -1.46
CA TRP A 23 12.47 7.54 -0.04
C TRP A 23 11.11 8.02 0.48
N ALA A 24 10.33 8.73 -0.30
CA ALA A 24 8.99 9.18 0.06
C ALA A 24 7.97 8.02 0.15
N CYS A 25 8.15 6.95 -0.63
CA CYS A 25 7.27 5.78 -0.62
C CYS A 25 7.54 4.84 0.55
N GLN A 26 8.77 4.76 1.06
CA GLN A 26 9.17 3.84 2.14
C GLN A 26 8.40 4.04 3.46
N PRO A 27 8.21 5.27 3.98
CA PRO A 27 7.47 5.48 5.22
C PRO A 27 6.03 5.01 5.16
N TYR A 28 5.38 5.09 4.00
CA TYR A 28 4.00 4.62 3.85
C TYR A 28 3.89 3.11 4.13
N ASN A 29 4.69 2.30 3.47
CA ASN A 29 4.66 0.85 3.66
C ASN A 29 5.11 0.43 5.07
N THR A 30 6.21 1.00 5.55
CA THR A 30 6.80 0.57 6.81
C THR A 30 6.04 1.13 8.01
N LEU A 31 5.81 2.44 8.06
CA LEU A 31 5.17 3.07 9.21
C LEU A 31 3.65 2.90 9.19
N MET A 32 3.00 3.25 8.06
CA MET A 32 1.54 3.23 8.00
C MET A 32 1.01 1.80 8.02
N VAL A 33 1.41 0.95 7.09
CA VAL A 33 0.82 -0.38 6.96
C VAL A 33 1.26 -1.30 8.10
N THR A 34 2.55 -1.35 8.43
CA THR A 34 3.08 -2.32 9.40
C THR A 34 2.85 -1.88 10.85
N PHE A 35 3.16 -0.62 11.18
CA PHE A 35 3.18 -0.17 12.58
C PHE A 35 1.91 0.54 13.03
N ILE A 36 1.15 1.14 12.13
CA ILE A 36 -0.06 1.89 12.51
C ILE A 36 -1.31 1.07 12.19
N ILE A 37 -1.52 0.71 10.94
CA ILE A 37 -2.79 0.16 10.48
C ILE A 37 -2.96 -1.29 10.88
N GLY A 38 -1.91 -2.10 10.84
CA GLY A 38 -1.96 -3.49 11.28
C GLY A 38 -2.45 -3.62 12.74
N PRO A 39 -1.78 -2.99 13.71
CA PRO A 39 -2.23 -2.98 15.10
C PRO A 39 -3.59 -2.30 15.30
N TYR A 40 -3.86 -1.20 14.61
CA TYR A 40 -5.16 -0.52 14.66
C TYR A 40 -6.30 -1.44 14.22
N PHE A 41 -6.16 -2.06 13.05
CA PHE A 41 -7.14 -3.02 12.56
C PHE A 41 -7.36 -4.19 13.53
N ALA A 42 -6.26 -4.76 14.05
CA ALA A 42 -6.33 -5.87 15.00
C ALA A 42 -7.14 -5.50 16.26
N THR A 43 -7.00 -4.26 16.75
CA THR A 43 -7.74 -3.78 17.91
C THR A 43 -9.21 -3.54 17.59
N VAL A 44 -9.50 -2.75 16.56
CA VAL A 44 -10.85 -2.35 16.15
C VAL A 44 -11.68 -3.56 15.72
N ALA A 45 -11.12 -4.47 14.94
CA ALA A 45 -11.82 -5.69 14.52
C ALA A 45 -12.06 -6.65 15.68
N ALA A 46 -11.10 -6.78 16.61
CA ALA A 46 -11.29 -7.62 17.79
C ALA A 46 -12.40 -7.08 18.71
N GLU A 47 -12.47 -5.77 18.95
CA GLU A 47 -13.54 -5.14 19.73
C GLU A 47 -14.90 -5.34 19.07
N TYR A 48 -14.99 -5.18 17.76
CA TYR A 48 -16.21 -5.46 17.01
C TYR A 48 -16.68 -6.91 17.21
N PHE A 49 -15.77 -7.90 17.13
CA PHE A 49 -16.13 -9.30 17.34
C PHE A 49 -16.52 -9.61 18.77
N ILE A 50 -15.91 -8.96 19.78
CA ILE A 50 -16.29 -9.10 21.18
C ILE A 50 -17.71 -8.56 21.41
N THR A 51 -18.04 -7.40 20.87
CA THR A 51 -19.39 -6.81 20.99
C THR A 51 -20.47 -7.68 20.32
N ASN A 52 -20.09 -8.49 19.33
CA ASN A 52 -20.97 -9.45 18.67
C ASN A 52 -20.98 -10.85 19.34
N GLY A 53 -20.42 -10.99 20.54
CA GLY A 53 -20.58 -12.17 21.37
C GLY A 53 -19.46 -13.22 21.27
N LEU A 54 -18.34 -12.92 20.59
CA LEU A 54 -17.17 -13.80 20.62
C LEU A 54 -16.35 -13.53 21.90
N ASP A 55 -15.68 -14.59 22.37
CA ASP A 55 -14.71 -14.45 23.47
C ASP A 55 -13.45 -13.69 22.99
N GLY A 56 -12.71 -13.10 23.92
CA GLY A 56 -11.59 -12.22 23.58
C GLY A 56 -10.44 -12.92 22.83
N ALA A 57 -10.23 -14.22 23.05
CA ALA A 57 -9.19 -14.98 22.34
C ALA A 57 -9.59 -15.25 20.89
N SER A 58 -10.81 -15.71 20.67
CA SER A 58 -11.37 -15.97 19.33
C SER A 58 -11.52 -14.68 18.52
N SER A 59 -11.87 -13.57 19.14
CA SER A 59 -11.99 -12.27 18.49
C SER A 59 -10.66 -11.79 17.91
N ARG A 60 -9.58 -11.89 18.68
CA ARG A 60 -8.22 -11.56 18.22
C ARG A 60 -7.75 -12.50 17.11
N ALA A 61 -8.03 -13.80 17.24
CA ALA A 61 -7.68 -14.78 16.22
C ALA A 61 -8.40 -14.50 14.89
N ASN A 62 -9.70 -14.15 14.94
CA ASN A 62 -10.46 -13.77 13.75
C ASN A 62 -9.95 -12.48 13.11
N ALA A 63 -9.66 -11.44 13.89
CA ALA A 63 -9.09 -10.20 13.38
C ALA A 63 -7.76 -10.46 12.65
N GLN A 64 -6.86 -11.24 13.25
CA GLN A 64 -5.60 -11.63 12.64
C GLN A 64 -5.79 -12.50 11.39
N TYR A 65 -6.76 -13.40 11.38
CA TYR A 65 -7.10 -14.24 10.23
C TYR A 65 -7.49 -13.37 9.02
N TYR A 66 -8.44 -12.43 9.19
CA TYR A 66 -8.89 -11.58 8.10
C TYR A 66 -7.77 -10.65 7.60
N TRP A 67 -6.95 -10.12 8.49
CA TRP A 67 -5.77 -9.35 8.12
C TRP A 67 -4.80 -10.14 7.25
N SER A 68 -4.41 -11.33 7.72
CA SER A 68 -3.48 -12.20 7.01
C SER A 68 -4.04 -12.69 5.68
N LEU A 69 -5.33 -13.00 5.63
CA LEU A 69 -6.02 -13.40 4.41
C LEU A 69 -5.98 -12.29 3.35
N THR A 70 -6.28 -11.05 3.75
CA THR A 70 -6.25 -9.89 2.85
C THR A 70 -4.84 -9.67 2.29
N ILE A 71 -3.83 -9.63 3.14
CA ILE A 71 -2.43 -9.45 2.68
C ILE A 71 -2.01 -10.60 1.76
N THR A 72 -2.43 -11.83 2.03
CA THR A 72 -2.12 -12.98 1.20
C THR A 72 -2.77 -12.86 -0.18
N ILE A 73 -4.05 -12.51 -0.25
CA ILE A 73 -4.77 -12.35 -1.53
C ILE A 73 -4.12 -11.23 -2.35
N VAL A 74 -3.88 -10.07 -1.74
CA VAL A 74 -3.24 -8.94 -2.42
C VAL A 74 -1.84 -9.30 -2.87
N GLY A 75 -1.05 -9.95 -2.02
CA GLY A 75 0.30 -10.42 -2.36
C GLY A 75 0.31 -11.38 -3.55
N LEU A 76 -0.66 -12.28 -3.63
CA LEU A 76 -0.82 -13.18 -4.78
C LEU A 76 -1.21 -12.41 -6.05
N ILE A 77 -2.17 -11.49 -5.98
CA ILE A 77 -2.57 -10.66 -7.12
C ILE A 77 -1.38 -9.86 -7.64
N VAL A 78 -0.67 -9.17 -6.76
CA VAL A 78 0.51 -8.38 -7.12
C VAL A 78 1.62 -9.29 -7.64
N GLY A 79 1.88 -10.42 -7.00
CA GLY A 79 2.92 -11.37 -7.41
C GLY A 79 2.72 -11.90 -8.82
N PHE A 80 1.48 -12.18 -9.23
CA PHE A 80 1.16 -12.63 -10.59
C PHE A 80 1.08 -11.49 -11.60
N THR A 81 0.58 -10.32 -11.20
CA THR A 81 0.37 -9.19 -12.13
C THR A 81 1.63 -8.36 -12.34
N ALA A 82 2.51 -8.22 -11.34
CA ALA A 82 3.70 -7.40 -11.44
C ALA A 82 4.65 -7.76 -12.60
N PRO A 83 4.98 -9.03 -12.87
CA PRO A 83 5.81 -9.40 -14.03
C PRO A 83 5.15 -9.05 -15.36
N ILE A 84 3.82 -9.24 -15.46
CA ILE A 84 3.05 -8.95 -16.68
C ILE A 84 3.03 -7.44 -16.94
N ILE A 85 2.71 -6.66 -15.92
CA ILE A 85 2.69 -5.19 -16.00
C ILE A 85 4.09 -4.65 -16.29
N GLY A 86 5.12 -5.23 -15.67
CA GLY A 86 6.52 -4.88 -15.96
C GLY A 86 6.89 -5.08 -17.42
N ALA A 87 6.57 -6.24 -17.99
CA ALA A 87 6.82 -6.54 -19.39
C ALA A 87 6.05 -5.60 -20.34
N ILE A 88 4.79 -5.29 -20.01
CA ILE A 88 3.98 -4.33 -20.78
C ILE A 88 4.61 -2.92 -20.71
N ALA A 89 4.97 -2.46 -19.53
CA ALA A 89 5.56 -1.14 -19.32
C ALA A 89 6.89 -0.97 -20.10
N ASP A 90 7.68 -2.03 -20.16
CA ASP A 90 8.93 -2.05 -20.92
C ASP A 90 8.71 -2.01 -22.44
N ASN A 91 7.72 -2.75 -22.96
CA ASN A 91 7.39 -2.76 -24.37
C ASN A 91 6.81 -1.43 -24.88
N TYR A 92 5.96 -0.77 -24.10
CA TYR A 92 5.35 0.50 -24.50
C TYR A 92 6.25 1.72 -24.29
N GLY A 93 7.44 1.54 -23.70
CA GLY A 93 8.45 2.61 -23.55
C GLY A 93 8.07 3.80 -22.66
N ASN A 94 6.87 3.79 -22.06
CA ASN A 94 6.35 4.93 -21.31
C ASN A 94 6.14 4.60 -19.82
N ARG A 95 7.27 4.26 -19.15
CA ARG A 95 7.28 3.86 -17.72
C ARG A 95 6.69 4.93 -16.79
N MET A 96 6.78 6.22 -17.18
CA MET A 96 6.27 7.32 -16.36
C MET A 96 4.75 7.26 -16.18
N LYS A 97 3.99 6.82 -17.18
CA LYS A 97 2.52 6.69 -17.06
C LYS A 97 2.13 5.65 -16.01
N TRP A 98 2.88 4.56 -15.92
CA TRP A 98 2.65 3.52 -14.92
C TRP A 98 2.97 4.01 -13.51
N ILE A 99 4.06 4.78 -13.34
CA ILE A 99 4.39 5.40 -12.06
C ILE A 99 3.28 6.34 -11.61
N TYR A 100 2.77 7.21 -12.49
CA TYR A 100 1.63 8.10 -12.17
C TYR A 100 0.37 7.32 -11.81
N LEU A 101 0.05 6.25 -12.54
CA LEU A 101 -1.11 5.40 -12.27
C LEU A 101 -1.02 4.77 -10.88
N PHE A 102 0.08 4.12 -10.56
CA PHE A 102 0.25 3.46 -9.25
C PHE A 102 0.35 4.48 -8.10
N SER A 103 0.98 5.63 -8.32
CA SER A 103 0.99 6.70 -7.32
C SER A 103 -0.40 7.26 -7.06
N ALA A 104 -1.22 7.42 -8.11
CA ALA A 104 -2.60 7.85 -7.94
C ALA A 104 -3.46 6.81 -7.19
N LEU A 105 -3.29 5.51 -7.49
CA LEU A 105 -3.97 4.44 -6.76
C LEU A 105 -3.58 4.43 -5.27
N LEU A 106 -2.29 4.60 -4.96
CA LEU A 106 -1.81 4.69 -3.59
C LEU A 106 -2.42 5.88 -2.84
N ILE A 107 -2.50 7.05 -3.47
CA ILE A 107 -3.12 8.24 -2.88
C ILE A 107 -4.61 8.02 -2.64
N ILE A 108 -5.32 7.42 -3.59
CA ILE A 108 -6.74 7.11 -3.46
C ILE A 108 -6.97 6.10 -2.32
N GLY A 109 -6.17 5.05 -2.23
CA GLY A 109 -6.23 4.07 -1.15
C GLY A 109 -5.99 4.72 0.22
N ALA A 110 -4.94 5.53 0.34
CA ALA A 110 -4.62 6.25 1.56
C ALA A 110 -5.74 7.23 1.97
N PHE A 111 -6.34 7.94 1.01
CA PHE A 111 -7.47 8.82 1.28
C PHE A 111 -8.73 8.04 1.66
N SER A 112 -8.96 6.89 1.02
CA SER A 112 -10.10 6.00 1.30
C SER A 112 -10.06 5.45 2.74
N SER A 113 -8.87 5.27 3.32
CA SER A 113 -8.73 4.82 4.70
C SER A 113 -9.30 5.78 5.74
N TRP A 114 -9.44 7.07 5.40
CA TRP A 114 -10.10 8.08 6.24
C TRP A 114 -11.55 7.74 6.58
N PHE A 115 -12.23 6.96 5.72
CA PHE A 115 -13.60 6.53 5.93
C PHE A 115 -13.71 5.28 6.83
N GLY A 116 -12.60 4.75 7.33
CA GLY A 116 -12.59 3.69 8.34
C GLY A 116 -13.14 4.20 9.67
N LEU A 117 -14.26 3.61 10.14
CA LEU A 117 -14.89 4.01 11.40
C LEU A 117 -14.18 3.33 12.59
N PRO A 118 -13.93 4.07 13.68
CA PRO A 118 -13.23 3.54 14.85
C PRO A 118 -14.07 2.53 15.67
N ASP A 119 -15.38 2.46 15.44
CA ASP A 119 -16.28 1.50 16.08
C ASP A 119 -16.22 0.09 15.47
N GLY A 120 -15.45 -0.10 14.41
CA GLY A 120 -15.28 -1.37 13.72
C GLY A 120 -16.48 -1.82 12.91
N SER A 121 -17.56 -1.04 12.81
CA SER A 121 -18.76 -1.42 12.04
C SER A 121 -18.45 -1.65 10.57
N ASN A 122 -17.43 -0.98 10.04
CA ASN A 122 -16.97 -1.11 8.66
C ASN A 122 -15.51 -1.64 8.56
N TRP A 123 -15.11 -2.56 9.45
CA TRP A 123 -13.76 -3.14 9.44
C TRP A 123 -13.33 -3.70 8.08
N GLN A 124 -14.29 -4.18 7.28
CA GLN A 124 -14.05 -4.65 5.90
C GLN A 124 -13.56 -3.52 4.98
N TRP A 125 -14.03 -2.29 5.20
CA TRP A 125 -13.59 -1.13 4.43
C TRP A 125 -12.11 -0.81 4.67
N ILE A 126 -11.66 -0.97 5.91
CA ILE A 126 -10.25 -0.79 6.27
C ILE A 126 -9.38 -1.77 5.48
N LEU A 127 -9.79 -3.05 5.40
CA LEU A 127 -9.06 -4.06 4.61
C LEU A 127 -9.01 -3.72 3.12
N VAL A 128 -10.12 -3.28 2.54
CA VAL A 128 -10.18 -2.91 1.10
C VAL A 128 -9.37 -1.66 0.79
N SER A 129 -9.26 -0.73 1.74
CA SER A 129 -8.50 0.51 1.53
C SER A 129 -6.99 0.29 1.49
N PHE A 130 -6.49 -0.77 2.12
CA PHE A 130 -5.06 -1.11 2.21
C PHE A 130 -4.65 -2.33 1.39
N GLY A 131 -5.60 -3.11 0.90
CA GLY A 131 -5.38 -4.23 -0.01
C GLY A 131 -5.50 -3.80 -1.44
#